data_aa874acb12631f6013419835ec414324
#
_entry.id   aa874acb12631f6013419835ec414324
#
_cell.length_a   1.000
_cell.length_b   1.000
_cell.length_c   1.000
_cell.angle_alpha   90.00
_cell.angle_beta   90.00
_cell.angle_gamma   90.00
#
_symmetry.space_group_name_H-M   'P 1'
#
loop_
_entity.id
_entity.type
_entity.pdbx_description
1 polymer ?
#
loop_
_entity_poly.entity_id
_entity_poly.type
_entity_poly.pdbx_seq_one_letter_code
_entity_poly.pdbx_strand_id
1 'polypeptide(L)'
;MQEIEISKGIKRIQFDSFDSWLNARHGIGGSDASAVLGLSPYKTNVDLYLEKIGQRVPADISGEDYVRYGHDAEPLLRLLFALDHPEYKVEYFGDNMIRNEKYPWAHASLDGELTDQDGRKGILEIKTTNILQSMQREKWRDQIPDNYYIQVLHYLLVTEYEFVELRAQLKSVWQSQIRLETKDYHIEQSEAEEDIEILRQAEEEFWQNVVKRQQPNLILPEI
;
A
#
# COMPACT_ATOMS: atom_id res chain seq x y z
N MET A 1 2.17 -23.64 -0.96
CA MET A 1 2.66 -22.46 -0.20
C MET A 1 4.12 -22.64 0.12
N GLN A 2 4.98 -21.69 -0.26
CA GLN A 2 6.43 -21.73 -0.02
C GLN A 2 6.84 -20.49 0.78
N GLU A 3 7.67 -20.66 1.80
CA GLU A 3 8.26 -19.56 2.58
C GLU A 3 9.72 -19.39 2.17
N ILE A 4 10.14 -18.14 1.92
CA ILE A 4 11.50 -17.76 1.55
C ILE A 4 11.93 -16.65 2.51
N GLU A 5 12.99 -16.87 3.27
CA GLU A 5 13.60 -15.82 4.08
C GLU A 5 14.33 -14.84 3.15
N ILE A 6 13.90 -13.56 3.15
CA ILE A 6 14.50 -12.50 2.32
C ILE A 6 15.46 -11.63 3.11
N SER A 7 15.30 -11.57 4.43
CA SER A 7 16.18 -10.96 5.40
C SER A 7 15.91 -11.59 6.77
N LYS A 8 16.78 -11.35 7.74
CA LYS A 8 16.65 -11.94 9.08
C LYS A 8 15.31 -11.59 9.73
N GLY A 9 14.46 -12.60 9.91
CA GLY A 9 13.13 -12.46 10.48
C GLY A 9 12.09 -11.88 9.52
N ILE A 10 12.44 -11.68 8.24
CA ILE A 10 11.51 -11.21 7.20
C ILE A 10 11.37 -12.30 6.14
N LYS A 11 10.14 -12.73 5.91
CA LYS A 11 9.81 -13.84 5.02
C LYS A 11 8.86 -13.41 3.92
N ARG A 12 9.10 -13.88 2.70
CA ARG A 12 8.11 -13.89 1.63
C ARG A 12 7.38 -15.23 1.66
N ILE A 13 6.06 -15.17 1.67
CA ILE A 13 5.17 -16.32 1.57
C ILE A 13 4.59 -16.30 0.16
N GLN A 14 4.94 -17.29 -0.64
CA GLN A 14 4.40 -17.48 -1.98
C GLN A 14 3.19 -18.42 -1.90
N PHE A 15 2.06 -17.98 -2.41
CA PHE A 15 0.82 -18.75 -2.44
C PHE A 15 0.63 -19.46 -3.79
N ASP A 16 -0.10 -20.56 -3.77
CA ASP A 16 -0.35 -21.37 -4.97
C ASP A 16 -1.53 -20.82 -5.81
N SER A 17 -2.29 -19.86 -5.25
CA SER A 17 -3.43 -19.21 -5.92
C SER A 17 -3.80 -17.89 -5.25
N PHE A 18 -4.48 -17.03 -6.01
CA PHE A 18 -5.07 -15.78 -5.52
C PHE A 18 -6.00 -16.01 -4.32
N ASP A 19 -6.86 -17.05 -4.36
CA ASP A 19 -7.77 -17.35 -3.24
C ASP A 19 -7.01 -17.70 -1.96
N SER A 20 -5.92 -18.46 -2.07
CA SER A 20 -5.07 -18.79 -0.92
C SER A 20 -4.40 -17.56 -0.34
N TRP A 21 -3.92 -16.66 -1.21
CA TRP A 21 -3.36 -15.38 -0.82
C TRP A 21 -4.42 -14.49 -0.13
N LEU A 22 -5.61 -14.36 -0.72
CA LEU A 22 -6.70 -13.57 -0.18
C LEU A 22 -7.12 -14.05 1.22
N ASN A 23 -7.25 -15.36 1.39
CA ASN A 23 -7.60 -15.98 2.66
C ASN A 23 -6.50 -15.83 3.74
N ALA A 24 -5.24 -15.64 3.34
CA ALA A 24 -4.12 -15.46 4.27
C ALA A 24 -3.92 -14.01 4.73
N ARG A 25 -4.69 -13.06 4.20
CA ARG A 25 -4.62 -11.61 4.54
C ARG A 25 -5.22 -11.30 5.91
N HIS A 26 -4.73 -12.00 6.94
CA HIS A 26 -5.02 -11.68 8.33
C HIS A 26 -4.01 -10.65 8.84
N GLY A 27 -4.47 -9.69 9.63
CA GLY A 27 -3.63 -8.60 10.10
C GLY A 27 -3.92 -7.29 9.34
N ILE A 28 -3.03 -6.33 9.50
CA ILE A 28 -3.08 -5.01 8.85
C ILE A 28 -2.28 -5.11 7.56
N GLY A 29 -2.89 -4.78 6.43
CA GLY A 29 -2.21 -4.60 5.15
C GLY A 29 -2.02 -3.12 4.82
N GLY A 30 -1.20 -2.80 3.81
CA GLY A 30 -0.90 -1.40 3.45
C GLY A 30 -2.14 -0.54 3.17
N SER A 31 -3.16 -1.11 2.50
CA SER A 31 -4.42 -0.40 2.25
C SER A 31 -5.28 -0.15 3.52
N ASP A 32 -4.99 -0.84 4.63
CA ASP A 32 -5.68 -0.65 5.91
C ASP A 32 -5.00 0.41 6.78
N ALA A 33 -3.69 0.61 6.60
CA ALA A 33 -2.84 1.42 7.47
C ALA A 33 -3.36 2.85 7.65
N SER A 34 -3.83 3.50 6.58
CA SER A 34 -4.40 4.85 6.66
C SER A 34 -5.68 4.93 7.50
N ALA A 35 -6.48 3.85 7.54
CA ALA A 35 -7.67 3.81 8.37
C ALA A 35 -7.33 3.70 9.87
N VAL A 36 -6.20 3.09 10.23
CA VAL A 36 -5.72 3.04 11.62
C VAL A 36 -5.51 4.45 12.18
N LEU A 37 -4.98 5.37 11.36
CA LEU A 37 -4.73 6.77 11.71
C LEU A 37 -5.93 7.70 11.43
N GLY A 38 -7.06 7.20 10.93
CA GLY A 38 -8.22 8.02 10.56
C GLY A 38 -8.03 8.84 9.27
N LEU A 39 -6.99 8.54 8.48
CA LEU A 39 -6.63 9.25 7.23
C LEU A 39 -7.18 8.56 5.97
N SER A 40 -7.91 7.46 6.12
CA SER A 40 -8.52 6.79 4.98
C SER A 40 -9.79 7.52 4.51
N PRO A 41 -9.90 7.82 3.20
CA PRO A 41 -11.14 8.38 2.64
C PRO A 41 -12.25 7.35 2.45
N TYR A 42 -11.99 6.06 2.74
CA TYR A 42 -12.89 4.95 2.39
C TYR A 42 -13.53 4.30 3.61
N LYS A 43 -12.86 4.25 4.73
CA LYS A 43 -13.34 3.62 5.96
C LYS A 43 -12.70 4.27 7.19
N THR A 44 -13.43 4.25 8.30
CA THR A 44 -12.92 4.69 9.60
C THR A 44 -12.09 3.59 10.27
N ASN A 45 -11.35 3.94 11.34
CA ASN A 45 -10.67 2.96 12.18
C ASN A 45 -11.64 1.98 12.85
N VAL A 46 -12.87 2.43 13.18
CA VAL A 46 -13.92 1.55 13.74
C VAL A 46 -14.45 0.59 12.69
N ASP A 47 -14.65 1.04 11.45
CA ASP A 47 -15.05 0.16 10.33
C ASP A 47 -14.00 -0.94 10.12
N LEU A 48 -12.72 -0.57 10.07
CA LEU A 48 -11.62 -1.51 9.96
C LEU A 48 -11.61 -2.51 11.13
N TYR A 49 -11.78 -2.03 12.36
CA TYR A 49 -11.88 -2.91 13.53
C TYR A 49 -12.98 -3.95 13.37
N LEU A 50 -14.19 -3.54 12.97
CA LEU A 50 -15.33 -4.45 12.77
C LEU A 50 -15.06 -5.48 11.66
N GLU A 51 -14.33 -5.09 10.60
CA GLU A 51 -13.87 -6.01 9.56
C GLU A 51 -12.87 -7.04 10.13
N LYS A 52 -11.88 -6.58 10.91
CA LYS A 52 -10.84 -7.46 11.47
C LYS A 52 -11.37 -8.46 12.49
N ILE A 53 -12.42 -8.13 13.24
CA ILE A 53 -13.06 -9.08 14.16
C ILE A 53 -14.20 -9.91 13.52
N GLY A 54 -14.43 -9.75 12.19
CA GLY A 54 -15.43 -10.51 11.43
C GLY A 54 -16.89 -10.08 11.67
N GLN A 55 -17.11 -8.90 12.22
CA GLN A 55 -18.47 -8.35 12.44
C GLN A 55 -18.96 -7.49 11.26
N ARG A 56 -18.09 -7.17 10.33
CA ARG A 56 -18.41 -6.46 9.09
C ARG A 56 -17.71 -7.12 7.91
N VAL A 57 -18.43 -7.27 6.83
CA VAL A 57 -17.86 -7.72 5.56
C VAL A 57 -17.43 -6.49 4.79
N PRO A 58 -16.15 -6.39 4.31
CA PRO A 58 -15.74 -5.32 3.42
C PRO A 58 -16.64 -5.25 2.18
N ALA A 59 -16.87 -4.03 1.68
CA ALA A 59 -17.62 -3.87 0.43
C ALA A 59 -16.85 -4.52 -0.73
N ASP A 60 -17.53 -5.31 -1.54
CA ASP A 60 -16.98 -5.82 -2.78
C ASP A 60 -17.01 -4.70 -3.85
N ILE A 61 -15.83 -4.20 -4.18
CA ILE A 61 -15.62 -3.17 -5.20
C ILE A 61 -14.96 -3.72 -6.46
N SER A 62 -14.78 -5.02 -6.58
CA SER A 62 -14.09 -5.66 -7.72
C SER A 62 -14.78 -5.39 -9.07
N GLY A 63 -16.08 -5.13 -9.04
CA GLY A 63 -16.88 -4.78 -10.22
C GLY A 63 -16.74 -3.32 -10.69
N GLU A 64 -16.13 -2.44 -9.90
CA GLU A 64 -15.99 -1.03 -10.22
C GLU A 64 -14.99 -0.79 -11.35
N ASP A 65 -15.36 0.06 -12.31
CA ASP A 65 -14.52 0.35 -13.50
C ASP A 65 -13.12 0.86 -13.15
N TYR A 66 -12.99 1.67 -12.10
CA TYR A 66 -11.70 2.21 -11.67
C TYR A 66 -10.81 1.14 -11.04
N VAL A 67 -11.39 0.15 -10.36
CA VAL A 67 -10.66 -0.99 -9.78
C VAL A 67 -10.14 -1.89 -10.88
N ARG A 68 -11.00 -2.26 -11.83
CA ARG A 68 -10.60 -3.07 -13.00
C ARG A 68 -9.51 -2.39 -13.80
N TYR A 69 -9.68 -1.08 -14.07
CA TYR A 69 -8.66 -0.29 -14.76
C TYR A 69 -7.32 -0.30 -14.02
N GLY A 70 -7.33 -0.12 -12.69
CA GLY A 70 -6.13 -0.16 -11.86
C GLY A 70 -5.40 -1.49 -11.98
N HIS A 71 -6.13 -2.58 -11.83
CA HIS A 71 -5.59 -3.93 -11.93
C HIS A 71 -4.97 -4.21 -13.32
N ASP A 72 -5.67 -3.83 -14.41
CA ASP A 72 -5.18 -4.06 -15.77
C ASP A 72 -3.99 -3.14 -16.13
N ALA A 73 -3.95 -1.92 -15.59
CA ALA A 73 -2.89 -0.95 -15.86
C ALA A 73 -1.60 -1.22 -15.07
N GLU A 74 -1.68 -1.81 -13.87
CA GLU A 74 -0.55 -2.03 -12.98
C GLU A 74 0.64 -2.74 -13.66
N PRO A 75 0.48 -3.91 -14.33
CA PRO A 75 1.61 -4.57 -14.99
C PRO A 75 2.21 -3.74 -16.13
N LEU A 76 1.39 -2.93 -16.83
CA LEU A 76 1.86 -2.05 -17.89
C LEU A 76 2.64 -0.87 -17.35
N LEU A 77 2.17 -0.27 -16.24
CA LEU A 77 2.85 0.83 -15.56
C LEU A 77 4.17 0.37 -14.94
N ARG A 78 4.24 -0.87 -14.44
CA ARG A 78 5.48 -1.48 -13.94
C ARG A 78 6.51 -1.65 -15.06
N LEU A 79 6.09 -2.11 -16.24
CA LEU A 79 6.97 -2.21 -17.42
C LEU A 79 7.44 -0.83 -17.89
N LEU A 80 6.55 0.17 -17.94
CA LEU A 80 6.93 1.54 -18.27
C LEU A 80 7.90 2.12 -17.26
N PHE A 81 7.68 1.88 -15.96
CA PHE A 81 8.63 2.30 -14.92
C PHE A 81 10.02 1.73 -15.18
N ALA A 82 10.11 0.43 -15.45
CA ALA A 82 11.40 -0.21 -15.73
C ALA A 82 12.10 0.34 -17.00
N LEU A 83 11.34 0.83 -17.98
CA LEU A 83 11.90 1.48 -19.18
C LEU A 83 12.37 2.91 -18.90
N ASP A 84 11.61 3.65 -18.08
CA ASP A 84 11.92 5.04 -17.73
C ASP A 84 13.08 5.13 -16.74
N HIS A 85 13.26 4.10 -15.89
CA HIS A 85 14.22 4.02 -14.79
C HIS A 85 15.16 2.81 -14.93
N PRO A 86 16.04 2.79 -15.94
CA PRO A 86 16.96 1.67 -16.18
C PRO A 86 18.02 1.49 -15.09
N GLU A 87 18.14 2.44 -14.17
CA GLU A 87 18.99 2.38 -12.95
C GLU A 87 18.49 1.39 -11.93
N TYR A 88 17.20 1.00 -11.99
CA TYR A 88 16.62 0.01 -11.10
C TYR A 88 16.43 -1.35 -11.80
N LYS A 89 16.76 -2.43 -11.09
CA LYS A 89 16.25 -3.75 -11.41
C LYS A 89 14.85 -3.86 -10.81
N VAL A 90 13.84 -4.08 -11.65
CA VAL A 90 12.43 -4.23 -11.22
C VAL A 90 12.05 -5.70 -11.23
N GLU A 91 11.57 -6.21 -10.10
CA GLU A 91 11.09 -7.59 -9.95
C GLU A 91 9.64 -7.58 -9.43
N TYR A 92 8.84 -8.56 -9.83
CA TYR A 92 7.47 -8.74 -9.37
C TYR A 92 7.22 -10.19 -8.97
N PHE A 93 6.56 -10.38 -7.86
CA PHE A 93 6.17 -11.67 -7.34
C PHE A 93 4.64 -11.66 -7.17
N GLY A 94 3.91 -12.42 -8.02
CA GLY A 94 2.46 -12.55 -7.91
C GLY A 94 2.06 -13.40 -6.71
N ASP A 95 0.83 -13.20 -6.20
CA ASP A 95 0.24 -14.00 -5.12
C ASP A 95 1.19 -14.23 -3.95
N ASN A 96 1.87 -13.16 -3.50
CA ASN A 96 2.82 -13.24 -2.39
C ASN A 96 2.48 -12.25 -1.28
N MET A 97 3.08 -12.49 -0.12
CA MET A 97 2.95 -11.65 1.05
C MET A 97 4.27 -11.65 1.80
N ILE A 98 4.74 -10.47 2.19
CA ILE A 98 5.89 -10.30 3.07
C ILE A 98 5.39 -10.16 4.50
N ARG A 99 6.02 -10.86 5.43
CA ARG A 99 5.79 -10.78 6.87
C ARG A 99 7.10 -10.55 7.60
N ASN A 100 7.04 -9.74 8.64
CA ASN A 100 8.15 -9.47 9.54
C ASN A 100 7.83 -10.01 10.94
N GLU A 101 8.72 -10.82 11.50
CA GLU A 101 8.53 -11.42 12.83
C GLU A 101 8.46 -10.36 13.95
N LYS A 102 9.04 -9.16 13.72
CA LYS A 102 8.94 -8.02 14.65
C LYS A 102 7.53 -7.44 14.71
N TYR A 103 6.77 -7.55 13.61
CA TYR A 103 5.45 -6.94 13.43
C TYR A 103 4.41 -7.99 13.02
N PRO A 104 4.08 -8.93 13.92
CA PRO A 104 3.26 -10.11 13.57
C PRO A 104 1.82 -9.76 13.15
N TRP A 105 1.38 -8.54 13.42
CA TRP A 105 0.08 -8.02 12.99
C TRP A 105 0.08 -7.47 11.56
N ALA A 106 1.24 -7.22 10.96
CA ALA A 106 1.39 -6.52 9.70
C ALA A 106 1.82 -7.44 8.56
N HIS A 107 1.40 -7.12 7.35
CA HIS A 107 1.85 -7.79 6.13
C HIS A 107 1.88 -6.84 4.94
N ALA A 108 2.78 -7.07 3.98
CA ALA A 108 2.90 -6.30 2.76
C ALA A 108 2.75 -7.19 1.52
N SER A 109 2.06 -6.67 0.50
CA SER A 109 2.06 -7.20 -0.86
C SER A 109 2.38 -6.04 -1.78
N LEU A 110 3.48 -6.15 -2.52
CA LEU A 110 4.08 -5.04 -3.26
C LEU A 110 3.74 -5.13 -4.74
N ASP A 111 3.54 -3.98 -5.39
CA ASP A 111 3.34 -3.89 -6.83
C ASP A 111 4.66 -4.14 -7.61
N GLY A 112 5.80 -3.97 -6.95
CA GLY A 112 7.11 -4.33 -7.44
C GLY A 112 8.19 -4.18 -6.37
N GLU A 113 9.30 -4.89 -6.57
CA GLU A 113 10.52 -4.75 -5.78
C GLU A 113 11.63 -4.15 -6.63
N LEU A 114 12.35 -3.22 -6.07
CA LEU A 114 13.45 -2.53 -6.72
C LEU A 114 14.78 -2.96 -6.13
N THR A 115 15.79 -2.96 -6.99
CA THR A 115 17.20 -2.99 -6.53
C THR A 115 17.94 -1.92 -7.31
N ASP A 116 18.55 -0.96 -6.61
CA ASP A 116 19.33 0.08 -7.25
C ASP A 116 20.74 -0.40 -7.61
N GLN A 117 21.57 0.50 -8.17
CA GLN A 117 22.93 0.18 -8.62
C GLN A 117 23.88 -0.13 -7.46
N ASP A 118 23.59 0.36 -6.25
CA ASP A 118 24.36 0.10 -5.04
C ASP A 118 23.90 -1.18 -4.32
N GLY A 119 22.85 -1.84 -4.83
CA GLY A 119 22.26 -3.06 -4.28
C GLY A 119 21.25 -2.83 -3.16
N ARG A 120 20.87 -1.56 -2.90
CA ARG A 120 19.83 -1.24 -1.93
C ARG A 120 18.48 -1.76 -2.42
N LYS A 121 17.64 -2.19 -1.47
CA LYS A 121 16.30 -2.69 -1.76
C LYS A 121 15.27 -1.59 -1.62
N GLY A 122 14.38 -1.52 -2.59
CA GLY A 122 13.29 -0.57 -2.62
C GLY A 122 11.97 -1.20 -3.02
N ILE A 123 10.93 -0.40 -2.92
CA ILE A 123 9.54 -0.75 -3.22
C ILE A 123 9.10 0.06 -4.44
N LEU A 124 8.44 -0.58 -5.38
CA LEU A 124 7.63 0.11 -6.39
C LEU A 124 6.16 -0.02 -5.99
N GLU A 125 5.52 1.12 -5.76
CA GLU A 125 4.08 1.22 -5.57
C GLU A 125 3.45 1.91 -6.76
N ILE A 126 2.33 1.39 -7.27
CA ILE A 126 1.65 1.88 -8.47
C ILE A 126 0.24 2.34 -8.11
N LYS A 127 -0.11 3.56 -8.49
CA LYS A 127 -1.44 4.12 -8.28
C LYS A 127 -2.06 4.61 -9.58
N THR A 128 -3.33 4.29 -9.78
CA THR A 128 -4.16 4.88 -10.83
C THR A 128 -5.27 5.71 -10.18
N THR A 129 -5.44 6.94 -10.63
CA THR A 129 -6.42 7.86 -10.04
C THR A 129 -7.20 8.58 -11.13
N ASN A 130 -8.53 8.57 -11.04
CA ASN A 130 -9.39 9.41 -11.86
C ASN A 130 -9.47 10.81 -11.26
N ILE A 131 -9.04 11.80 -12.03
CA ILE A 131 -9.11 13.23 -11.66
C ILE A 131 -10.43 13.80 -12.19
N LEU A 132 -11.42 13.88 -11.30
CA LEU A 132 -12.74 14.43 -11.61
C LEU A 132 -12.83 15.93 -11.28
N GLN A 133 -12.01 16.41 -10.35
CA GLN A 133 -11.99 17.79 -9.86
C GLN A 133 -10.55 18.29 -9.70
N SER A 134 -10.36 19.60 -9.82
CA SER A 134 -9.05 20.24 -9.68
C SER A 134 -8.40 19.99 -8.30
N MET A 135 -9.21 19.96 -7.23
CA MET A 135 -8.74 19.67 -5.87
C MET A 135 -8.08 18.28 -5.75
N GLN A 136 -8.55 17.28 -6.52
CA GLN A 136 -7.92 15.97 -6.54
C GLN A 136 -6.53 16.04 -7.18
N ARG A 137 -6.34 16.88 -8.21
CA ARG A 137 -5.03 17.09 -8.84
C ARG A 137 -4.05 17.80 -7.89
N GLU A 138 -4.55 18.77 -7.08
CA GLU A 138 -3.72 19.47 -6.10
C GLU A 138 -3.10 18.52 -5.05
N LYS A 139 -3.83 17.47 -4.65
CA LYS A 139 -3.32 16.46 -3.72
C LYS A 139 -2.11 15.67 -4.26
N TRP A 140 -1.87 15.76 -5.57
CA TRP A 140 -0.72 15.15 -6.25
C TRP A 140 0.30 16.19 -6.73
N ARG A 141 0.19 17.47 -6.30
CA ARG A 141 1.16 18.50 -6.66
C ARG A 141 2.31 18.46 -5.67
N ASP A 142 3.46 17.96 -6.12
CA ASP A 142 4.71 17.87 -5.35
C ASP A 142 4.56 17.16 -3.98
N GLN A 143 3.51 16.31 -3.87
CA GLN A 143 3.22 15.54 -2.67
C GLN A 143 2.43 14.27 -3.03
N ILE A 144 2.44 13.30 -2.12
CA ILE A 144 1.63 12.09 -2.18
C ILE A 144 0.41 12.29 -1.27
N PRO A 145 -0.83 11.94 -1.70
CA PRO A 145 -1.99 11.96 -0.80
C PRO A 145 -1.76 11.11 0.45
N ASP A 146 -2.18 11.61 1.63
CA ASP A 146 -1.87 11.03 2.94
C ASP A 146 -2.16 9.53 3.04
N ASN A 147 -3.31 9.09 2.49
CA ASN A 147 -3.68 7.68 2.53
C ASN A 147 -2.69 6.77 1.77
N TYR A 148 -2.06 7.25 0.70
CA TYR A 148 -1.04 6.51 -0.05
C TYR A 148 0.34 6.66 0.60
N TYR A 149 0.64 7.82 1.18
CA TYR A 149 1.85 8.01 1.97
C TYR A 149 1.91 7.02 3.13
N ILE A 150 0.83 6.93 3.92
CA ILE A 150 0.74 5.95 5.02
C ILE A 150 0.85 4.50 4.53
N GLN A 151 0.30 4.18 3.36
CA GLN A 151 0.45 2.85 2.77
C GLN A 151 1.91 2.49 2.50
N VAL A 152 2.69 3.42 1.94
CA VAL A 152 4.11 3.15 1.66
C VAL A 152 4.96 3.13 2.92
N LEU A 153 4.63 3.91 3.95
CA LEU A 153 5.25 3.81 5.27
C LEU A 153 5.04 2.42 5.90
N HIS A 154 3.82 1.89 5.79
CA HIS A 154 3.51 0.52 6.23
C HIS A 154 4.38 -0.52 5.50
N TYR A 155 4.58 -0.35 4.21
CA TYR A 155 5.45 -1.26 3.45
C TYR A 155 6.91 -1.16 3.87
N LEU A 156 7.43 0.05 4.10
CA LEU A 156 8.78 0.26 4.65
C LEU A 156 8.92 -0.37 6.04
N LEU A 157 7.92 -0.24 6.90
CA LEU A 157 7.89 -0.88 8.21
C LEU A 157 8.00 -2.41 8.09
N VAL A 158 7.20 -3.04 7.23
CA VAL A 158 7.14 -4.50 7.12
C VAL A 158 8.37 -5.07 6.44
N THR A 159 8.86 -4.42 5.38
CA THR A 159 9.97 -4.94 4.55
C THR A 159 11.34 -4.56 5.08
N GLU A 160 11.44 -3.48 5.84
CA GLU A 160 12.71 -2.83 6.22
C GLU A 160 13.56 -2.47 4.97
N TYR A 161 12.91 -2.21 3.83
CA TYR A 161 13.56 -1.74 2.62
C TYR A 161 13.92 -0.27 2.76
N GLU A 162 14.88 0.20 1.96
CA GLU A 162 15.58 1.46 2.16
C GLU A 162 14.88 2.64 1.49
N PHE A 163 14.05 2.39 0.45
CA PHE A 163 13.33 3.44 -0.27
C PHE A 163 12.04 2.94 -0.94
N VAL A 164 11.22 3.90 -1.37
CA VAL A 164 10.03 3.67 -2.18
C VAL A 164 10.07 4.57 -3.40
N GLU A 165 9.73 4.01 -4.56
CA GLU A 165 9.29 4.76 -5.74
C GLU A 165 7.77 4.57 -5.88
N LEU A 166 7.01 5.66 -5.79
CA LEU A 166 5.58 5.62 -6.04
C LEU A 166 5.28 6.23 -7.41
N ARG A 167 4.81 5.39 -8.33
CA ARG A 167 4.33 5.82 -9.65
C ARG A 167 2.83 6.01 -9.65
N ALA A 168 2.37 7.24 -9.92
CA ALA A 168 0.96 7.58 -10.03
C ALA A 168 0.58 7.91 -11.47
N GLN A 169 -0.43 7.21 -12.02
CA GLN A 169 -1.08 7.60 -13.26
C GLN A 169 -2.38 8.35 -12.98
N LEU A 170 -2.40 9.64 -13.32
CA LEU A 170 -3.55 10.51 -13.16
C LEU A 170 -4.33 10.56 -14.48
N LYS A 171 -5.56 10.03 -14.48
CA LYS A 171 -6.45 10.00 -15.64
C LYS A 171 -7.51 11.09 -15.50
N SER A 172 -7.62 11.94 -16.49
CA SER A 172 -8.69 12.94 -16.59
C SER A 172 -9.36 12.86 -17.95
N VAL A 173 -10.64 13.29 -18.00
CA VAL A 173 -11.42 13.35 -19.24
C VAL A 173 -11.86 14.79 -19.45
N TRP A 174 -11.50 15.36 -20.60
CA TRP A 174 -11.92 16.69 -21.01
C TRP A 174 -12.45 16.65 -22.43
N GLN A 175 -13.68 17.12 -22.66
CA GLN A 175 -14.34 17.11 -23.97
C GLN A 175 -14.20 15.75 -24.71
N SER A 176 -14.46 14.66 -24.00
CA SER A 176 -14.33 13.26 -24.46
C SER A 176 -12.90 12.82 -24.80
N GLN A 177 -11.88 13.64 -24.53
CA GLN A 177 -10.48 13.25 -24.67
C GLN A 177 -9.94 12.75 -23.32
N ILE A 178 -9.30 11.59 -23.35
CA ILE A 178 -8.59 11.03 -22.19
C ILE A 178 -7.20 11.66 -22.15
N ARG A 179 -6.83 12.22 -21.01
CA ARG A 179 -5.49 12.69 -20.70
C ARG A 179 -4.93 11.84 -19.57
N LEU A 180 -3.75 11.28 -19.81
CA LEU A 180 -2.96 10.55 -18.82
C LEU A 180 -1.74 11.40 -18.45
N GLU A 181 -1.45 11.51 -17.17
CA GLU A 181 -0.28 12.18 -16.61
C GLU A 181 0.37 11.19 -15.65
N THR A 182 1.67 10.94 -15.80
CA THR A 182 2.44 10.08 -14.91
C THR A 182 3.29 10.96 -13.99
N LYS A 183 3.33 10.61 -12.72
CA LYS A 183 4.17 11.24 -11.69
C LYS A 183 4.89 10.16 -10.90
N ASP A 184 6.15 10.40 -10.62
CA ASP A 184 6.97 9.55 -9.78
C ASP A 184 7.38 10.32 -8.53
N TYR A 185 7.36 9.65 -7.37
CA TYR A 185 7.72 10.20 -6.07
C TYR A 185 8.68 9.24 -5.39
N HIS A 186 9.80 9.79 -4.93
CA HIS A 186 10.80 9.06 -4.17
C HIS A 186 10.67 9.34 -2.67
N ILE A 187 10.82 8.31 -1.84
CA ILE A 187 10.83 8.41 -0.39
C ILE A 187 11.99 7.55 0.13
N GLU A 188 12.94 8.18 0.82
CA GLU A 188 13.97 7.46 1.56
C GLU A 188 13.40 7.04 2.93
N GLN A 189 13.65 5.79 3.32
CA GLN A 189 13.21 5.27 4.62
C GLN A 189 13.80 6.08 5.78
N SER A 190 15.05 6.50 5.66
CA SER A 190 15.73 7.31 6.67
C SER A 190 15.14 8.71 6.88
N GLU A 191 14.46 9.27 5.88
CA GLU A 191 13.75 10.56 5.99
C GLU A 191 12.36 10.41 6.61
N ALA A 192 11.81 9.19 6.61
CA ALA A 192 10.47 8.87 7.10
C ALA A 192 10.47 8.12 8.46
N GLU A 193 11.61 7.99 9.14
CA GLU A 193 11.73 7.18 10.36
C GLU A 193 10.74 7.57 11.47
N GLU A 194 10.53 8.87 11.70
CA GLU A 194 9.60 9.36 12.72
C GLU A 194 8.15 8.97 12.37
N ASP A 195 7.75 9.13 11.12
CA ASP A 195 6.40 8.80 10.65
C ASP A 195 6.16 7.30 10.68
N ILE A 196 7.17 6.48 10.31
CA ILE A 196 7.12 5.03 10.40
C ILE A 196 6.94 4.60 11.87
N GLU A 197 7.64 5.22 12.81
CA GLU A 197 7.51 4.86 14.23
C GLU A 197 6.13 5.26 14.80
N ILE A 198 5.59 6.41 14.40
CA ILE A 198 4.22 6.83 14.78
C ILE A 198 3.21 5.80 14.24
N LEU A 199 3.34 5.41 12.97
CA LEU A 199 2.46 4.42 12.36
C LEU A 199 2.58 3.07 13.06
N ARG A 200 3.80 2.60 13.34
CA ARG A 200 4.06 1.34 14.03
C ARG A 200 3.34 1.28 15.39
N GLN A 201 3.44 2.35 16.19
CA GLN A 201 2.79 2.43 17.50
C GLN A 201 1.26 2.39 17.35
N ALA A 202 0.72 3.14 16.40
CA ALA A 202 -0.72 3.17 16.15
C ALA A 202 -1.27 1.82 15.68
N GLU A 203 -0.55 1.12 14.79
CA GLU A 203 -0.92 -0.20 14.32
C GLU A 203 -0.86 -1.25 15.43
N GLU A 204 0.19 -1.21 16.27
CA GLU A 204 0.33 -2.11 17.41
C GLU A 204 -0.83 -1.93 18.40
N GLU A 205 -1.15 -0.67 18.77
CA GLU A 205 -2.28 -0.36 19.64
C GLU A 205 -3.62 -0.80 19.03
N PHE A 206 -3.83 -0.49 17.77
CA PHE A 206 -5.04 -0.91 17.04
C PHE A 206 -5.18 -2.43 17.05
N TRP A 207 -4.09 -3.16 16.76
CA TRP A 207 -4.11 -4.61 16.73
C TRP A 207 -4.36 -5.22 18.12
N GLN A 208 -3.83 -4.61 19.18
CA GLN A 208 -4.17 -5.03 20.55
C GLN A 208 -5.67 -4.91 20.85
N ASN A 209 -6.32 -3.85 20.33
CA ASN A 209 -7.77 -3.68 20.45
C ASN A 209 -8.52 -4.80 19.68
N VAL A 210 -8.06 -5.17 18.49
CA VAL A 210 -8.62 -6.29 17.71
C VAL A 210 -8.51 -7.61 18.49
N VAL A 211 -7.33 -7.93 19.02
CA VAL A 211 -7.08 -9.17 19.79
C VAL A 211 -7.92 -9.24 21.05
N LYS A 212 -8.03 -8.13 21.77
CA LYS A 212 -8.84 -8.02 23.02
C LYS A 212 -10.34 -7.91 22.73
N ARG A 213 -10.73 -7.77 21.47
CA ARG A 213 -12.12 -7.47 21.03
C ARG A 213 -12.68 -6.21 21.72
N GLN A 214 -11.84 -5.21 21.87
CA GLN A 214 -12.19 -3.92 22.46
C GLN A 214 -12.27 -2.87 21.35
N GLN A 215 -13.46 -2.31 21.11
CA GLN A 215 -13.63 -1.32 20.06
C GLN A 215 -12.81 -0.06 20.37
N PRO A 216 -11.96 0.41 19.42
CA PRO A 216 -11.22 1.65 19.59
C PRO A 216 -12.16 2.87 19.54
N ASN A 217 -11.71 4.00 20.08
CA ASN A 217 -12.39 5.27 19.87
C ASN A 217 -12.37 5.65 18.39
N LEU A 218 -13.47 6.24 17.91
CA LEU A 218 -13.53 6.75 16.54
C LEU A 218 -12.54 7.91 16.37
N ILE A 219 -11.69 7.81 15.38
CA ILE A 219 -10.83 8.90 14.92
C ILE A 219 -11.55 9.54 13.73
N LEU A 220 -11.88 10.83 13.85
CA LEU A 220 -12.44 11.60 12.75
C LEU A 220 -11.29 12.26 11.96
N PRO A 221 -11.37 12.29 10.62
CA PRO A 221 -10.42 13.08 9.84
C PRO A 221 -10.53 14.56 10.22
N GLU A 222 -9.42 15.27 10.18
CA GLU A 222 -9.44 16.73 10.33
C GLU A 222 -10.26 17.35 9.20
N ILE A 223 -11.16 18.28 9.58
CA ILE A 223 -12.11 18.96 8.65
C ILE A 223 -11.42 20.17 8.03
#